data_a5d8eadc0f50df1480394e4cc7c2618f
#
_entry.id   a5d8eadc0f50df1480394e4cc7c2618f
#
_cell.length_a   1.000
_cell.length_b   1.000
_cell.length_c   1.000
_cell.angle_alpha   90.00
_cell.angle_beta   90.00
_cell.angle_gamma   90.00
#
_symmetry.space_group_name_H-M   'P 1'
#
loop_
_entity.id
_entity.type
_entity.pdbx_description
1 polymer ?
#
loop_
_entity_poly.entity_id
_entity_poly.type
_entity_poly.pdbx_seq_one_letter_code
_entity_poly.pdbx_strand_id
1 'polypeptide(L)'
;MRVLAMDIDVKGHHPSYIRNFAKTWAEYEIPGDLDFLVSRRFFELHPDATQYVQGLEKHGIRIHCLTEPEENRMESVPWLRHFRAWRLFCEYAKSFGCGHGLVMFSDYFQLPILLDRRSPCPFSMIYFRPTFHYQKLFNDNPPWKERFRAWRKKLLILRVLKVPKLERVYSLDRFAVEFMREHFKPQPSIEFLPEPVTIFPTEPDAIASLRHELGIEVGRKVFCLVGALDRRKGVRELLEAILMMNPSEAKRICVLLVGELHSSQEQEILDLLERIKRSSTAQVILRNNFVQEFEVQKYYELSDVTLTTYQNHMGGSSAVLRSALAKRPILSSNNGVMGETVRKRRLGLAIDTTKTEEIAKGIRAFLDDRPECMLDLQSARVFVEENSSARLAEAIQKMVILPHNELVQLQSAP
;
A
#
# COMPACT_ATOMS: atom_id res chain seq x y z
N MET A 1 21.73 -12.67 14.49
CA MET A 1 20.97 -13.71 13.76
C MET A 1 20.93 -13.30 12.28
N ARG A 2 20.96 -14.26 11.36
CA ARG A 2 20.87 -14.00 9.92
C ARG A 2 19.43 -14.25 9.44
N VAL A 3 18.86 -13.31 8.71
CA VAL A 3 17.48 -13.37 8.16
C VAL A 3 17.54 -13.42 6.65
N LEU A 4 16.86 -14.39 6.02
CA LEU A 4 16.66 -14.44 4.58
C LEU A 4 15.26 -13.93 4.20
N ALA A 5 15.19 -12.81 3.51
CA ALA A 5 13.96 -12.26 2.95
C ALA A 5 13.86 -12.59 1.46
N MET A 6 12.82 -13.32 1.04
CA MET A 6 12.65 -13.69 -0.37
C MET A 6 11.52 -12.91 -1.02
N ASP A 7 11.82 -12.32 -2.18
CA ASP A 7 10.85 -11.73 -3.10
C ASP A 7 11.25 -12.02 -4.55
N ILE A 8 10.49 -12.87 -5.24
CA ILE A 8 10.76 -13.28 -6.63
C ILE A 8 9.96 -12.51 -7.66
N ASP A 9 9.07 -11.64 -7.23
CA ASP A 9 8.25 -10.82 -8.12
C ASP A 9 8.92 -9.45 -8.37
N VAL A 10 8.64 -8.88 -9.56
CA VAL A 10 9.33 -7.67 -10.04
C VAL A 10 8.38 -6.51 -10.34
N LYS A 11 7.05 -6.76 -10.39
CA LYS A 11 6.06 -5.75 -10.79
C LYS A 11 5.40 -5.08 -9.59
N GLY A 12 5.05 -3.80 -9.73
CA GLY A 12 4.31 -3.07 -8.70
C GLY A 12 5.22 -2.56 -7.58
N HIS A 13 4.85 -2.80 -6.31
CA HIS A 13 5.51 -2.19 -5.16
C HIS A 13 6.72 -2.97 -4.61
N HIS A 14 7.07 -4.13 -5.20
CA HIS A 14 8.14 -5.01 -4.70
C HIS A 14 9.47 -4.29 -4.46
N PRO A 15 9.99 -3.46 -5.40
CA PRO A 15 11.25 -2.73 -5.16
C PRO A 15 11.18 -1.74 -3.99
N SER A 16 10.02 -1.10 -3.83
CA SER A 16 9.81 -0.14 -2.72
C SER A 16 9.80 -0.86 -1.37
N TYR A 17 9.22 -2.05 -1.28
CA TYR A 17 9.24 -2.85 -0.05
C TYR A 17 10.66 -3.27 0.33
N ILE A 18 11.43 -3.79 -0.62
CA ILE A 18 12.84 -4.18 -0.40
C ILE A 18 13.63 -2.96 0.10
N ARG A 19 13.51 -1.81 -0.57
CA ARG A 19 14.17 -0.57 -0.14
C ARG A 19 13.74 -0.12 1.25
N ASN A 20 12.45 -0.13 1.56
CA ASN A 20 11.93 0.29 2.86
C ASN A 20 12.40 -0.63 3.98
N PHE A 21 12.43 -1.95 3.76
CA PHE A 21 12.97 -2.89 4.73
C PHE A 21 14.47 -2.67 4.96
N ALA A 22 15.26 -2.56 3.87
CA ALA A 22 16.70 -2.32 3.96
C ALA A 22 17.01 -0.98 4.64
N LYS A 23 16.30 0.08 4.27
CA LYS A 23 16.41 1.41 4.88
C LYS A 23 16.11 1.36 6.37
N THR A 24 14.97 0.78 6.74
CA THR A 24 14.55 0.68 8.15
C THR A 24 15.52 -0.15 8.96
N TRP A 25 16.03 -1.26 8.40
CA TRP A 25 17.03 -2.09 9.06
C TRP A 25 18.30 -1.30 9.40
N ALA A 26 18.81 -0.52 8.42
CA ALA A 26 20.02 0.28 8.59
C ALA A 26 19.80 1.49 9.52
N GLU A 27 18.70 2.24 9.35
CA GLU A 27 18.43 3.47 10.13
C GLU A 27 18.14 3.19 11.61
N TYR A 28 17.52 2.04 11.91
CA TYR A 28 17.21 1.66 13.29
C TYR A 28 18.21 0.64 13.87
N GLU A 29 19.33 0.43 13.18
CA GLU A 29 20.43 -0.45 13.62
C GLU A 29 19.91 -1.81 14.11
N ILE A 30 19.00 -2.43 13.34
CA ILE A 30 18.38 -3.71 13.72
C ILE A 30 19.46 -4.80 13.79
N PRO A 31 19.58 -5.53 14.91
CA PRO A 31 20.70 -6.45 15.12
C PRO A 31 20.61 -7.68 14.20
N GLY A 32 21.74 -8.05 13.61
CA GLY A 32 21.90 -9.21 12.74
C GLY A 32 22.06 -8.85 11.26
N ASP A 33 22.12 -9.88 10.42
CA ASP A 33 22.27 -9.74 8.96
C ASP A 33 20.93 -9.92 8.26
N LEU A 34 20.68 -9.13 7.21
CA LEU A 34 19.54 -9.23 6.33
C LEU A 34 19.99 -9.55 4.91
N ASP A 35 19.64 -10.72 4.42
CA ASP A 35 19.90 -11.15 3.05
C ASP A 35 18.61 -11.17 2.25
N PHE A 36 18.54 -10.39 1.16
CA PHE A 36 17.43 -10.49 0.21
C PHE A 36 17.76 -11.51 -0.87
N LEU A 37 16.81 -12.38 -1.19
CA LEU A 37 16.87 -13.28 -2.33
C LEU A 37 15.83 -12.87 -3.35
N VAL A 38 16.27 -12.43 -4.53
CA VAL A 38 15.42 -11.92 -5.60
C VAL A 38 15.67 -12.65 -6.92
N SER A 39 14.76 -12.49 -7.88
CA SER A 39 14.95 -13.00 -9.24
C SER A 39 16.03 -12.21 -9.98
N ARG A 40 16.68 -12.82 -10.97
CA ARG A 40 17.62 -12.13 -11.87
C ARG A 40 16.97 -10.94 -12.56
N ARG A 41 15.74 -11.12 -12.99
CA ARG A 41 14.95 -10.06 -13.60
C ARG A 41 14.75 -8.85 -12.71
N PHE A 42 14.79 -9.00 -11.38
CA PHE A 42 14.74 -7.87 -10.44
C PHE A 42 15.97 -6.97 -10.60
N PHE A 43 17.16 -7.54 -10.72
CA PHE A 43 18.39 -6.78 -10.95
C PHE A 43 18.36 -6.00 -12.27
N GLU A 44 17.78 -6.59 -13.31
CA GLU A 44 17.67 -5.99 -14.64
C GLU A 44 16.68 -4.82 -14.66
N LEU A 45 15.54 -4.97 -14.00
CA LEU A 45 14.44 -4.00 -14.05
C LEU A 45 14.52 -2.91 -12.96
N HIS A 46 15.25 -3.18 -11.87
CA HIS A 46 15.32 -2.28 -10.71
C HIS A 46 16.76 -2.03 -10.24
N PRO A 47 17.65 -1.54 -11.14
CA PRO A 47 19.05 -1.30 -10.80
C PRO A 47 19.21 -0.31 -9.64
N ASP A 48 18.34 0.71 -9.55
CA ASP A 48 18.37 1.71 -8.46
C ASP A 48 18.11 1.08 -7.09
N ALA A 49 17.11 0.18 -7.00
CA ALA A 49 16.80 -0.51 -5.76
C ALA A 49 17.93 -1.47 -5.37
N THR A 50 18.51 -2.16 -6.34
CA THR A 50 19.63 -3.07 -6.17
C THR A 50 20.87 -2.32 -5.67
N GLN A 51 21.25 -1.25 -6.34
CA GLN A 51 22.40 -0.42 -5.97
C GLN A 51 22.22 0.21 -4.58
N TYR A 52 21.00 0.66 -4.26
CA TYR A 52 20.68 1.17 -2.92
C TYR A 52 20.95 0.13 -1.83
N VAL A 53 20.47 -1.11 -2.00
CA VAL A 53 20.68 -2.19 -1.03
C VAL A 53 22.16 -2.58 -0.94
N GLN A 54 22.87 -2.67 -2.05
CA GLN A 54 24.32 -2.93 -2.09
C GLN A 54 25.11 -1.87 -1.33
N GLY A 55 24.68 -0.61 -1.37
CA GLY A 55 25.29 0.48 -0.58
C GLY A 55 25.14 0.32 0.92
N LEU A 56 24.29 -0.60 1.39
CA LEU A 56 24.04 -0.87 2.82
C LEU A 56 24.79 -2.11 3.36
N GLU A 57 25.71 -2.67 2.60
CA GLU A 57 26.44 -3.90 2.97
C GLU A 57 27.21 -3.78 4.31
N LYS A 58 27.72 -2.58 4.61
CA LYS A 58 28.34 -2.26 5.91
C LYS A 58 27.40 -2.40 7.12
N HIS A 59 26.08 -2.39 6.90
CA HIS A 59 25.06 -2.62 7.92
C HIS A 59 24.60 -4.09 7.98
N GLY A 60 25.33 -5.01 7.36
CA GLY A 60 24.97 -6.43 7.30
C GLY A 60 23.81 -6.75 6.35
N ILE A 61 23.51 -5.83 5.41
CA ILE A 61 22.40 -5.99 4.45
C ILE A 61 22.97 -6.37 3.09
N ARG A 62 22.50 -7.48 2.51
CA ARG A 62 22.97 -7.99 1.22
C ARG A 62 21.79 -8.34 0.32
N ILE A 63 22.00 -8.31 -0.98
CA ILE A 63 21.03 -8.72 -1.97
C ILE A 63 21.65 -9.77 -2.89
N HIS A 64 21.00 -10.92 -2.99
CA HIS A 64 21.41 -12.06 -3.79
C HIS A 64 20.45 -12.29 -4.93
N CYS A 65 21.01 -12.59 -6.09
CA CYS A 65 20.27 -12.92 -7.30
C CYS A 65 20.23 -14.44 -7.48
N LEU A 66 19.09 -14.98 -7.87
CA LEU A 66 19.02 -16.37 -8.35
C LEU A 66 19.98 -16.54 -9.55
N THR A 67 20.64 -17.69 -9.62
CA THR A 67 21.45 -18.03 -10.79
C THR A 67 20.54 -18.26 -12.00
N GLU A 68 21.11 -18.13 -13.20
CA GLU A 68 20.36 -18.31 -14.43
C GLU A 68 19.73 -19.72 -14.55
N PRO A 69 20.43 -20.82 -14.21
CA PRO A 69 19.82 -22.16 -14.21
C PRO A 69 18.68 -22.30 -13.19
N GLU A 70 18.78 -21.68 -12.02
CA GLU A 70 17.73 -21.69 -11.00
C GLU A 70 16.48 -20.95 -11.46
N GLU A 71 16.66 -19.75 -12.04
CA GLU A 71 15.55 -18.97 -12.57
C GLU A 71 14.87 -19.66 -13.76
N ASN A 72 15.65 -20.17 -14.70
CA ASN A 72 15.14 -20.95 -15.83
C ASN A 72 14.36 -22.17 -15.36
N ARG A 73 14.88 -22.91 -14.37
CA ARG A 73 14.17 -24.03 -13.76
C ARG A 73 12.90 -23.59 -13.05
N MET A 74 12.93 -22.48 -12.32
CA MET A 74 11.79 -21.93 -11.61
C MET A 74 10.66 -21.54 -12.59
N GLU A 75 10.99 -20.87 -13.67
CA GLU A 75 10.04 -20.33 -14.66
C GLU A 75 9.59 -21.37 -15.72
N SER A 76 10.30 -22.50 -15.89
CA SER A 76 10.03 -23.47 -16.96
C SER A 76 8.61 -24.06 -16.96
N VAL A 77 7.94 -24.08 -15.79
CA VAL A 77 6.56 -24.54 -15.65
C VAL A 77 5.81 -23.54 -14.76
N PRO A 78 4.95 -22.67 -15.32
CA PRO A 78 4.34 -21.56 -14.61
C PRO A 78 3.59 -21.92 -13.31
N TRP A 79 2.83 -23.01 -13.31
CA TRP A 79 2.08 -23.46 -12.14
C TRP A 79 2.96 -24.05 -11.02
N LEU A 80 4.21 -24.46 -11.31
CA LEU A 80 5.20 -24.92 -10.33
C LEU A 80 6.14 -23.81 -9.85
N ARG A 81 6.08 -22.63 -10.42
CA ARG A 81 6.97 -21.49 -10.12
C ARG A 81 7.13 -21.27 -8.62
N HIS A 82 6.03 -21.10 -7.90
CA HIS A 82 6.07 -20.81 -6.47
C HIS A 82 6.48 -22.01 -5.61
N PHE A 83 6.24 -23.25 -6.06
CA PHE A 83 6.76 -24.47 -5.39
C PHE A 83 8.28 -24.56 -5.49
N ARG A 84 8.82 -24.24 -6.67
CA ARG A 84 10.27 -24.22 -6.90
C ARG A 84 10.93 -23.07 -6.16
N ALA A 85 10.33 -21.90 -6.18
CA ALA A 85 10.78 -20.75 -5.41
C ALA A 85 10.82 -21.05 -3.90
N TRP A 86 9.82 -21.71 -3.35
CA TRP A 86 9.82 -22.14 -1.95
C TRP A 86 10.97 -23.10 -1.63
N ARG A 87 11.27 -24.04 -2.52
CA ARG A 87 12.42 -24.93 -2.37
C ARG A 87 13.74 -24.18 -2.40
N LEU A 88 13.92 -23.29 -3.37
CA LEU A 88 15.11 -22.42 -3.43
C LEU A 88 15.27 -21.60 -2.16
N PHE A 89 14.20 -21.01 -1.67
CA PHE A 89 14.22 -20.31 -0.37
C PHE A 89 14.75 -21.22 0.75
N CYS A 90 14.26 -22.45 0.85
CA CYS A 90 14.72 -23.40 1.87
C CYS A 90 16.19 -23.79 1.67
N GLU A 91 16.64 -23.97 0.43
CA GLU A 91 18.03 -24.31 0.09
C GLU A 91 18.96 -23.15 0.45
N TYR A 92 18.64 -21.91 0.09
CA TYR A 92 19.41 -20.72 0.42
C TYR A 92 19.43 -20.44 1.94
N ALA A 93 18.26 -20.56 2.60
CA ALA A 93 18.20 -20.38 4.05
C ALA A 93 19.09 -21.39 4.80
N LYS A 94 19.16 -22.63 4.31
CA LYS A 94 20.03 -23.67 4.86
C LYS A 94 21.51 -23.36 4.56
N SER A 95 21.85 -23.02 3.32
CA SER A 95 23.24 -22.76 2.89
C SER A 95 23.85 -21.54 3.58
N PHE A 96 23.03 -20.50 3.85
CA PHE A 96 23.47 -19.29 4.55
C PHE A 96 23.43 -19.44 6.08
N GLY A 97 22.94 -20.57 6.61
CA GLY A 97 22.79 -20.77 8.05
C GLY A 97 21.81 -19.77 8.69
N CYS A 98 20.72 -19.44 8.00
CA CYS A 98 19.77 -18.44 8.48
C CYS A 98 19.01 -18.92 9.72
N GLY A 99 18.93 -18.05 10.72
CA GLY A 99 18.14 -18.30 11.92
C GLY A 99 16.66 -17.98 11.73
N HIS A 100 16.31 -17.16 10.74
CA HIS A 100 14.92 -16.83 10.40
C HIS A 100 14.73 -16.58 8.91
N GLY A 101 13.54 -16.86 8.40
CA GLY A 101 13.14 -16.60 7.03
C GLY A 101 11.95 -15.65 6.92
N LEU A 102 11.90 -14.84 5.86
CA LEU A 102 10.77 -13.97 5.54
C LEU A 102 10.32 -14.17 4.10
N VAL A 103 9.08 -14.62 3.90
CA VAL A 103 8.44 -14.62 2.58
C VAL A 103 7.72 -13.28 2.39
N MET A 104 8.33 -12.38 1.62
CA MET A 104 7.87 -10.99 1.50
C MET A 104 6.53 -10.84 0.76
N PHE A 105 6.16 -11.80 -0.10
CA PHE A 105 4.88 -11.80 -0.80
C PHE A 105 4.26 -13.20 -0.80
N SER A 106 3.47 -13.53 0.23
CA SER A 106 3.03 -14.90 0.48
C SER A 106 1.74 -15.34 -0.20
N ASP A 107 1.08 -14.45 -0.95
CA ASP A 107 -0.24 -14.73 -1.54
C ASP A 107 -0.25 -15.97 -2.45
N TYR A 108 0.85 -16.21 -3.15
CA TYR A 108 1.01 -17.38 -4.02
C TYR A 108 1.79 -18.54 -3.38
N PHE A 109 2.41 -18.30 -2.21
CA PHE A 109 3.22 -19.30 -1.51
C PHE A 109 2.42 -20.16 -0.52
N GLN A 110 1.17 -19.83 -0.25
CA GLN A 110 0.36 -20.54 0.76
C GLN A 110 0.26 -22.05 0.47
N LEU A 111 0.02 -22.45 -0.78
CA LEU A 111 -0.05 -23.84 -1.16
C LEU A 111 1.32 -24.54 -1.15
N PRO A 112 2.40 -23.97 -1.72
CA PRO A 112 3.77 -24.47 -1.54
C PRO A 112 4.16 -24.71 -0.08
N ILE A 113 3.96 -23.72 0.78
CA ILE A 113 4.26 -23.78 2.23
C ILE A 113 3.47 -24.91 2.91
N LEU A 114 2.19 -25.08 2.56
CA LEU A 114 1.33 -26.10 3.14
C LEU A 114 1.76 -27.53 2.76
N LEU A 115 2.15 -27.73 1.51
CA LEU A 115 2.50 -29.05 0.96
C LEU A 115 3.96 -29.44 1.20
N ASP A 116 4.86 -28.46 1.28
CA ASP A 116 6.26 -28.68 1.61
C ASP A 116 6.66 -27.97 2.90
N ARG A 117 6.51 -28.67 4.02
CA ARG A 117 6.70 -28.13 5.39
C ARG A 117 8.16 -28.15 5.87
N ARG A 118 9.13 -28.30 4.96
CA ARG A 118 10.55 -28.51 5.28
C ARG A 118 11.36 -27.23 5.41
N SER A 119 10.78 -26.15 5.99
CA SER A 119 11.60 -24.98 6.28
C SER A 119 12.80 -25.34 7.18
N PRO A 120 14.03 -24.92 6.84
CA PRO A 120 15.21 -25.20 7.66
C PRO A 120 15.21 -24.41 8.98
N CYS A 121 14.58 -23.25 8.99
CA CYS A 121 14.49 -22.33 10.14
C CYS A 121 13.04 -21.90 10.39
N PRO A 122 12.74 -21.28 11.54
CA PRO A 122 11.51 -20.51 11.73
C PRO A 122 11.36 -19.46 10.64
N PHE A 123 10.10 -19.13 10.29
CA PHE A 123 9.86 -18.14 9.25
C PHE A 123 8.58 -17.33 9.51
N SER A 124 8.55 -16.16 8.90
CA SER A 124 7.41 -15.25 8.84
C SER A 124 6.97 -15.03 7.40
N MET A 125 5.75 -14.55 7.21
CA MET A 125 5.27 -14.23 5.87
C MET A 125 4.43 -12.94 5.87
N ILE A 126 4.46 -12.20 4.76
CA ILE A 126 3.59 -11.04 4.55
C ILE A 126 2.45 -11.45 3.62
N TYR A 127 1.22 -11.32 4.10
CA TYR A 127 -0.01 -11.63 3.36
C TYR A 127 -0.67 -10.33 2.90
N PHE A 128 -0.58 -10.02 1.60
CA PHE A 128 -0.99 -8.74 1.02
C PHE A 128 -2.49 -8.66 0.74
N ARG A 129 -3.11 -9.75 0.27
CA ARG A 129 -4.49 -9.75 -0.24
C ARG A 129 -5.43 -10.70 0.51
N PRO A 130 -5.67 -10.49 1.80
CA PRO A 130 -6.57 -11.29 2.61
C PRO A 130 -8.05 -10.91 2.33
N THR A 131 -8.59 -11.28 1.16
CA THR A 131 -9.91 -10.83 0.69
C THR A 131 -11.11 -11.52 1.36
N PHE A 132 -10.89 -12.48 2.25
CA PHE A 132 -11.94 -13.30 2.85
C PHE A 132 -12.78 -12.56 3.91
N HIS A 133 -12.32 -11.44 4.44
CA HIS A 133 -13.03 -10.63 5.44
C HIS A 133 -13.85 -9.50 4.80
N TYR A 134 -13.63 -9.19 3.54
CA TYR A 134 -14.28 -8.08 2.83
C TYR A 134 -15.81 -8.18 2.80
N GLN A 135 -16.37 -9.39 2.77
CA GLN A 135 -17.82 -9.57 2.80
C GLN A 135 -18.50 -9.01 4.05
N LYS A 136 -17.75 -8.90 5.17
CA LYS A 136 -18.26 -8.29 6.41
C LYS A 136 -18.07 -6.78 6.46
N LEU A 137 -17.10 -6.26 5.72
CA LEU A 137 -16.81 -4.82 5.65
C LEU A 137 -17.69 -4.08 4.64
N PHE A 138 -18.11 -4.81 3.62
CA PHE A 138 -18.97 -4.27 2.57
C PHE A 138 -20.31 -5.00 2.65
N ASN A 139 -21.38 -4.25 2.85
CA ASN A 139 -22.75 -4.76 2.77
C ASN A 139 -23.14 -5.26 1.35
N ASP A 140 -22.14 -5.53 0.51
CA ASP A 140 -22.29 -6.04 -0.82
C ASP A 140 -22.52 -7.54 -0.83
N ASN A 141 -23.45 -7.97 -1.64
CA ASN A 141 -23.72 -9.37 -1.91
C ASN A 141 -22.89 -9.79 -3.15
N PRO A 142 -21.59 -10.12 -2.98
CA PRO A 142 -20.73 -10.39 -4.13
C PRO A 142 -21.22 -11.62 -4.88
N PRO A 143 -20.95 -11.71 -6.20
CA PRO A 143 -21.29 -12.87 -7.01
C PRO A 143 -20.77 -14.18 -6.36
N TRP A 144 -21.49 -15.28 -6.56
CA TRP A 144 -21.17 -16.58 -5.96
C TRP A 144 -19.71 -17.02 -6.22
N LYS A 145 -19.15 -16.69 -7.39
CA LYS A 145 -17.75 -16.98 -7.74
C LYS A 145 -16.76 -16.28 -6.81
N GLU A 146 -17.04 -15.05 -6.41
CA GLU A 146 -16.20 -14.30 -5.47
C GLU A 146 -16.34 -14.83 -4.05
N ARG A 147 -17.55 -15.19 -3.64
CA ARG A 147 -17.80 -15.85 -2.35
C ARG A 147 -17.04 -17.18 -2.25
N PHE A 148 -17.07 -18.00 -3.30
CA PHE A 148 -16.34 -19.25 -3.36
C PHE A 148 -14.81 -19.02 -3.30
N ARG A 149 -14.33 -18.00 -4.02
CA ARG A 149 -12.91 -17.63 -4.03
C ARG A 149 -12.44 -17.16 -2.63
N ALA A 150 -13.23 -16.35 -1.96
CA ALA A 150 -12.97 -15.90 -0.60
C ALA A 150 -12.99 -17.06 0.40
N TRP A 151 -13.99 -17.95 0.30
CA TRP A 151 -14.07 -19.16 1.12
C TRP A 151 -12.85 -20.07 0.95
N ARG A 152 -12.43 -20.33 -0.30
CA ARG A 152 -11.22 -21.12 -0.59
C ARG A 152 -9.97 -20.50 0.03
N LYS A 153 -9.79 -19.18 -0.11
CA LYS A 153 -8.66 -18.45 0.50
C LYS A 153 -8.69 -18.58 2.03
N LYS A 154 -9.87 -18.46 2.64
CA LYS A 154 -10.04 -18.63 4.09
C LYS A 154 -9.64 -20.03 4.54
N LEU A 155 -10.08 -21.07 3.85
CA LEU A 155 -9.70 -22.46 4.16
C LEU A 155 -8.20 -22.69 4.02
N LEU A 156 -7.58 -22.11 2.97
CA LEU A 156 -6.16 -22.27 2.73
C LEU A 156 -5.33 -21.62 3.83
N ILE A 157 -5.62 -20.37 4.17
CA ILE A 157 -4.87 -19.68 5.23
C ILE A 157 -5.05 -20.37 6.59
N LEU A 158 -6.25 -20.85 6.94
CA LEU A 158 -6.48 -21.60 8.17
C LEU A 158 -5.60 -22.86 8.28
N ARG A 159 -5.23 -23.50 7.16
CA ARG A 159 -4.31 -24.63 7.15
C ARG A 159 -2.85 -24.19 7.22
N VAL A 160 -2.51 -23.09 6.53
CA VAL A 160 -1.15 -22.51 6.56
C VAL A 160 -0.79 -22.06 7.97
N LEU A 161 -1.72 -21.48 8.72
CA LEU A 161 -1.52 -21.07 10.12
C LEU A 161 -1.19 -22.25 11.08
N LYS A 162 -1.29 -23.49 10.62
CA LYS A 162 -0.90 -24.71 11.37
C LYS A 162 0.42 -25.31 10.90
N VAL A 163 1.13 -24.62 9.99
CA VAL A 163 2.42 -25.12 9.49
C VAL A 163 3.49 -24.93 10.56
N PRO A 164 4.25 -25.99 10.89
CA PRO A 164 5.36 -25.87 11.83
C PRO A 164 6.36 -24.80 11.41
N LYS A 165 6.98 -24.13 12.37
CA LYS A 165 7.96 -23.06 12.15
C LYS A 165 7.41 -21.77 11.52
N LEU A 166 6.12 -21.69 11.17
CA LEU A 166 5.51 -20.39 10.86
C LEU A 166 5.25 -19.66 12.18
N GLU A 167 5.98 -18.60 12.42
CA GLU A 167 5.91 -17.85 13.67
C GLU A 167 5.02 -16.62 13.59
N ARG A 168 5.10 -15.89 12.46
CA ARG A 168 4.33 -14.66 12.28
C ARG A 168 3.75 -14.54 10.90
N VAL A 169 2.54 -13.98 10.85
CA VAL A 169 1.88 -13.56 9.62
C VAL A 169 1.64 -12.07 9.72
N TYR A 170 2.27 -11.33 8.83
CA TYR A 170 2.07 -9.89 8.70
C TYR A 170 1.03 -9.59 7.63
N SER A 171 0.25 -8.53 7.82
CA SER A 171 -0.60 -7.98 6.76
C SER A 171 -0.63 -6.47 6.83
N LEU A 172 -0.67 -5.82 5.67
CA LEU A 172 -0.87 -4.37 5.53
C LEU A 172 -2.33 -3.98 5.74
N ASP A 173 -3.23 -4.96 5.76
CA ASP A 173 -4.64 -4.77 6.02
C ASP A 173 -4.94 -4.99 7.50
N ARG A 174 -5.06 -3.90 8.26
CA ARG A 174 -5.36 -3.94 9.70
C ARG A 174 -6.67 -4.67 10.01
N PHE A 175 -7.68 -4.49 9.17
CA PHE A 175 -8.98 -5.14 9.37
C PHE A 175 -8.91 -6.65 9.16
N ALA A 176 -8.04 -7.09 8.25
CA ALA A 176 -7.74 -8.51 8.10
C ALA A 176 -7.01 -9.07 9.32
N VAL A 177 -6.07 -8.31 9.88
CA VAL A 177 -5.36 -8.70 11.11
C VAL A 177 -6.35 -8.86 12.27
N GLU A 178 -7.20 -7.87 12.50
CA GLU A 178 -8.25 -7.90 13.52
C GLU A 178 -9.18 -9.11 13.32
N PHE A 179 -9.67 -9.29 12.08
CA PHE A 179 -10.53 -10.41 11.73
C PHE A 179 -9.85 -11.78 11.96
N MET A 180 -8.60 -11.93 11.56
CA MET A 180 -7.88 -13.20 11.74
C MET A 180 -7.61 -13.51 13.22
N ARG A 181 -7.22 -12.51 14.01
CA ARG A 181 -7.03 -12.67 15.45
C ARG A 181 -8.31 -13.12 16.17
N GLU A 182 -9.43 -12.49 15.84
CA GLU A 182 -10.72 -12.74 16.45
C GLU A 182 -11.31 -14.11 16.06
N HIS A 183 -11.19 -14.50 14.76
CA HIS A 183 -11.94 -15.62 14.22
C HIS A 183 -11.11 -16.90 14.00
N PHE A 184 -9.78 -16.82 13.94
CA PHE A 184 -8.96 -17.98 13.57
C PHE A 184 -8.21 -18.62 14.72
N LYS A 185 -8.09 -17.95 15.88
CA LYS A 185 -7.29 -18.42 17.02
C LYS A 185 -5.95 -19.01 16.57
N PRO A 186 -5.13 -18.24 15.86
CA PRO A 186 -3.91 -18.74 15.21
C PRO A 186 -2.87 -19.13 16.27
N GLN A 187 -2.03 -20.14 15.94
CA GLN A 187 -0.81 -20.42 16.72
C GLN A 187 0.29 -19.39 16.41
N PRO A 188 0.58 -19.04 15.11
CA PRO A 188 1.50 -17.96 14.81
C PRO A 188 0.88 -16.61 15.19
N SER A 189 1.72 -15.67 15.58
CA SER A 189 1.29 -14.28 15.79
C SER A 189 0.81 -13.67 14.47
N ILE A 190 -0.31 -12.95 14.49
CA ILE A 190 -0.81 -12.19 13.34
C ILE A 190 -0.65 -10.72 13.65
N GLU A 191 0.11 -10.01 12.84
CA GLU A 191 0.50 -8.64 13.12
C GLU A 191 0.26 -7.71 11.93
N PHE A 192 -0.04 -6.45 12.23
CA PHE A 192 -0.11 -5.40 11.23
C PHE A 192 1.32 -5.02 10.84
N LEU A 193 1.56 -4.94 9.51
CA LEU A 193 2.81 -4.42 8.97
C LEU A 193 2.58 -2.99 8.51
N PRO A 194 3.18 -2.00 9.15
CA PRO A 194 3.10 -0.62 8.70
C PRO A 194 3.73 -0.41 7.32
N GLU A 195 3.15 0.47 6.53
CA GLU A 195 3.68 0.89 5.23
C GLU A 195 3.99 2.40 5.27
N PRO A 196 5.16 2.78 5.83
CA PRO A 196 5.51 4.18 5.94
C PRO A 196 5.72 4.81 4.56
N VAL A 197 5.36 6.06 4.43
CA VAL A 197 5.74 6.89 3.29
C VAL A 197 6.97 7.71 3.64
N THR A 198 7.85 7.93 2.67
CA THR A 198 8.99 8.83 2.86
C THR A 198 8.48 10.26 2.95
N ILE A 199 8.88 10.95 4.01
CA ILE A 199 8.55 12.36 4.25
C ILE A 199 9.77 13.18 3.82
N PHE A 200 9.52 14.14 2.93
CA PHE A 200 10.51 15.13 2.51
C PHE A 200 10.05 16.47 3.09
N PRO A 201 10.92 17.19 3.81
CA PRO A 201 10.61 18.52 4.32
C PRO A 201 10.20 19.44 3.18
N THR A 202 9.14 20.20 3.37
CA THR A 202 8.69 21.22 2.43
C THR A 202 9.06 22.59 2.96
N GLU A 203 9.79 23.40 2.18
CA GLU A 203 10.11 24.77 2.54
C GLU A 203 8.84 25.60 2.65
N PRO A 204 8.75 26.53 3.61
CA PRO A 204 7.52 27.31 3.87
C PRO A 204 6.93 28.00 2.65
N ASP A 205 7.79 28.57 1.78
CA ASP A 205 7.35 29.30 0.60
C ASP A 205 7.08 28.41 -0.63
N ALA A 206 7.46 27.13 -0.56
CA ALA A 206 7.34 26.21 -1.70
C ALA A 206 5.87 25.96 -2.11
N ILE A 207 4.95 25.94 -1.15
CA ILE A 207 3.52 25.74 -1.41
C ILE A 207 2.90 26.97 -2.07
N ALA A 208 3.24 28.18 -1.60
CA ALA A 208 2.76 29.43 -2.21
C ALA A 208 3.30 29.58 -3.64
N SER A 209 4.58 29.28 -3.84
CA SER A 209 5.23 29.29 -5.15
C SER A 209 4.59 28.29 -6.11
N LEU A 210 4.32 27.07 -5.65
CA LEU A 210 3.65 26.02 -6.44
C LEU A 210 2.21 26.44 -6.81
N ARG A 211 1.49 27.07 -5.89
CA ARG A 211 0.14 27.60 -6.16
C ARG A 211 0.16 28.64 -7.27
N HIS A 212 1.14 29.55 -7.24
CA HIS A 212 1.34 30.58 -8.26
C HIS A 212 1.76 29.96 -9.60
N GLU A 213 2.75 29.06 -9.61
CA GLU A 213 3.21 28.34 -10.81
C GLU A 213 2.06 27.63 -11.54
N LEU A 214 1.19 26.98 -10.78
CA LEU A 214 0.04 26.25 -11.31
C LEU A 214 -1.09 27.21 -11.78
N GLY A 215 -1.00 28.51 -11.50
CA GLY A 215 -2.04 29.46 -11.87
C GLY A 215 -3.37 29.22 -11.14
N ILE A 216 -3.32 28.72 -9.90
CA ILE A 216 -4.55 28.46 -9.11
C ILE A 216 -5.17 29.79 -8.71
N GLU A 217 -6.38 30.06 -9.19
CA GLU A 217 -7.10 31.30 -8.91
C GLU A 217 -7.42 31.47 -7.42
N VAL A 218 -7.35 32.72 -6.94
CA VAL A 218 -7.65 33.04 -5.56
C VAL A 218 -9.11 32.77 -5.24
N GLY A 219 -9.37 32.23 -4.04
CA GLY A 219 -10.73 31.93 -3.56
C GLY A 219 -11.28 30.57 -4.03
N ARG A 220 -10.52 29.78 -4.80
CA ARG A 220 -10.91 28.42 -5.15
C ARG A 220 -10.41 27.42 -4.11
N LYS A 221 -11.29 26.51 -3.71
CA LYS A 221 -10.94 25.33 -2.91
C LYS A 221 -10.30 24.28 -3.81
N VAL A 222 -9.11 23.81 -3.46
CA VAL A 222 -8.30 22.90 -4.28
C VAL A 222 -8.59 21.46 -3.91
N PHE A 223 -9.12 20.70 -4.88
CA PHE A 223 -9.34 19.26 -4.81
C PHE A 223 -8.24 18.56 -5.62
N CYS A 224 -7.35 17.80 -4.95
CA CYS A 224 -6.16 17.25 -5.60
C CYS A 224 -6.19 15.72 -5.66
N LEU A 225 -5.94 15.17 -6.85
CA LEU A 225 -5.75 13.76 -7.11
C LEU A 225 -4.33 13.52 -7.64
N VAL A 226 -3.55 12.68 -6.94
CA VAL A 226 -2.13 12.43 -7.25
C VAL A 226 -1.88 10.96 -7.58
N GLY A 227 -0.97 10.72 -8.52
CA GLY A 227 -0.44 9.40 -8.94
C GLY A 227 -0.83 9.04 -10.35
N ALA A 228 -0.38 7.89 -10.87
CA ALA A 228 -0.69 7.46 -12.23
C ALA A 228 -2.19 7.54 -12.53
N LEU A 229 -2.56 8.37 -13.50
CA LEU A 229 -3.95 8.70 -13.83
C LEU A 229 -4.52 7.60 -14.75
N ASP A 230 -4.68 6.41 -14.18
CA ASP A 230 -5.28 5.25 -14.82
C ASP A 230 -6.79 5.15 -14.51
N ARG A 231 -7.49 4.22 -15.17
CA ARG A 231 -8.94 4.01 -15.01
C ARG A 231 -9.35 3.76 -13.56
N ARG A 232 -8.49 3.15 -12.78
CA ARG A 232 -8.72 2.87 -11.36
C ARG A 232 -8.85 4.15 -10.53
N LYS A 233 -8.21 5.25 -10.93
CA LYS A 233 -8.25 6.52 -10.20
C LYS A 233 -9.60 7.26 -10.30
N GLY A 234 -10.47 6.90 -11.25
CA GLY A 234 -11.78 7.51 -11.42
C GLY A 234 -11.73 8.96 -11.91
N VAL A 235 -10.71 9.30 -12.71
CA VAL A 235 -10.56 10.66 -13.26
C VAL A 235 -11.75 11.03 -14.15
N ARG A 236 -12.23 10.09 -14.96
CA ARG A 236 -13.41 10.29 -15.81
C ARG A 236 -14.62 10.66 -14.98
N GLU A 237 -14.94 9.83 -13.99
CA GLU A 237 -16.11 9.99 -13.11
C GLU A 237 -16.02 11.32 -12.32
N LEU A 238 -14.82 11.71 -11.92
CA LEU A 238 -14.57 13.02 -11.30
C LEU A 238 -14.88 14.18 -12.24
N LEU A 239 -14.36 14.14 -13.48
CA LEU A 239 -14.59 15.20 -14.46
C LEU A 239 -16.06 15.30 -14.88
N GLU A 240 -16.75 14.18 -15.04
CA GLU A 240 -18.19 14.13 -15.26
C GLU A 240 -18.96 14.76 -14.08
N ALA A 241 -18.53 14.52 -12.83
CA ALA A 241 -19.14 15.13 -11.65
C ALA A 241 -18.96 16.66 -11.63
N ILE A 242 -17.82 17.18 -12.13
CA ILE A 242 -17.60 18.62 -12.26
C ILE A 242 -18.58 19.25 -13.27
N LEU A 243 -18.88 18.57 -14.35
CA LEU A 243 -19.87 19.03 -15.34
C LEU A 243 -21.31 19.11 -14.79
N MET A 244 -21.61 18.39 -13.69
CA MET A 244 -22.92 18.44 -13.00
C MET A 244 -23.04 19.58 -11.99
N MET A 245 -21.98 20.34 -11.78
CA MET A 245 -21.98 21.45 -10.82
C MET A 245 -22.58 22.71 -11.45
N ASN A 246 -23.37 23.44 -10.66
CA ASN A 246 -23.89 24.72 -11.11
C ASN A 246 -22.79 25.79 -11.19
N PRO A 247 -22.98 26.91 -11.92
CA PRO A 247 -21.93 27.91 -12.12
C PRO A 247 -21.40 28.53 -10.81
N SER A 248 -22.22 28.70 -9.79
CA SER A 248 -21.81 29.27 -8.51
C SER A 248 -20.93 28.31 -7.70
N GLU A 249 -21.23 27.00 -7.75
CA GLU A 249 -20.39 25.94 -7.17
C GLU A 249 -19.08 25.79 -7.95
N ALA A 250 -19.16 25.68 -9.27
CA ALA A 250 -18.03 25.50 -10.18
C ALA A 250 -16.98 26.60 -10.05
N LYS A 251 -17.40 27.86 -9.86
CA LYS A 251 -16.50 29.01 -9.64
C LYS A 251 -15.66 28.90 -8.36
N ARG A 252 -16.09 28.10 -7.39
CA ARG A 252 -15.40 27.94 -6.08
C ARG A 252 -14.38 26.81 -6.05
N ILE A 253 -14.25 26.00 -7.13
CA ILE A 253 -13.39 24.83 -7.13
C ILE A 253 -12.22 24.96 -8.12
N CYS A 254 -11.10 24.36 -7.72
CA CYS A 254 -9.99 24.00 -8.58
C CYS A 254 -9.73 22.49 -8.43
N VAL A 255 -9.85 21.73 -9.51
CA VAL A 255 -9.46 20.32 -9.53
C VAL A 255 -8.05 20.21 -10.09
N LEU A 256 -7.14 19.66 -9.31
CA LEU A 256 -5.75 19.46 -9.67
C LEU A 256 -5.48 17.96 -9.87
N LEU A 257 -5.21 17.58 -11.10
CA LEU A 257 -4.86 16.23 -11.51
C LEU A 257 -3.34 16.15 -11.73
N VAL A 258 -2.65 15.31 -10.97
CA VAL A 258 -1.18 15.25 -10.94
C VAL A 258 -0.71 13.82 -11.21
N GLY A 259 -0.02 13.62 -12.32
CA GLY A 259 0.54 12.33 -12.73
C GLY A 259 0.34 12.04 -14.20
N GLU A 260 0.98 10.99 -14.69
CA GLU A 260 0.87 10.60 -16.09
C GLU A 260 -0.49 10.00 -16.41
N LEU A 261 -1.12 10.49 -17.46
CA LEU A 261 -2.31 9.89 -18.05
C LEU A 261 -1.95 8.57 -18.74
N HIS A 262 -2.70 7.54 -18.40
CA HIS A 262 -2.56 6.28 -19.13
C HIS A 262 -3.09 6.41 -20.56
N SER A 263 -2.31 5.98 -21.54
CA SER A 263 -2.59 6.14 -22.98
C SER A 263 -3.99 5.65 -23.41
N SER A 264 -4.51 4.60 -22.74
CA SER A 264 -5.85 4.06 -23.05
C SER A 264 -7.02 4.98 -22.70
N GLN A 265 -6.79 6.06 -21.92
CA GLN A 265 -7.82 6.99 -21.48
C GLN A 265 -7.50 8.45 -21.87
N GLU A 266 -6.34 8.68 -22.43
CA GLU A 266 -5.82 10.03 -22.66
C GLU A 266 -6.79 10.88 -23.50
N GLN A 267 -7.25 10.37 -24.64
CA GLN A 267 -8.18 11.10 -25.48
C GLN A 267 -9.51 11.40 -24.79
N GLU A 268 -10.09 10.43 -24.09
CA GLU A 268 -11.34 10.59 -23.35
C GLU A 268 -11.21 11.69 -22.28
N ILE A 269 -10.11 11.71 -21.54
CA ILE A 269 -9.86 12.71 -20.50
C ILE A 269 -9.65 14.09 -21.10
N LEU A 270 -8.88 14.21 -22.19
CA LEU A 270 -8.66 15.48 -22.88
C LEU A 270 -9.96 16.06 -23.45
N ASP A 271 -10.83 15.22 -24.01
CA ASP A 271 -12.15 15.65 -24.52
C ASP A 271 -13.04 16.18 -23.38
N LEU A 272 -13.03 15.53 -22.20
CA LEU A 272 -13.74 16.00 -21.02
C LEU A 272 -13.18 17.33 -20.49
N LEU A 273 -11.87 17.51 -20.48
CA LEU A 273 -11.24 18.78 -20.09
C LEU A 273 -11.64 19.93 -21.01
N GLU A 274 -11.64 19.71 -22.32
CA GLU A 274 -12.09 20.70 -23.31
C GLU A 274 -13.59 21.01 -23.15
N ARG A 275 -14.39 20.01 -22.85
CA ARG A 275 -15.82 20.20 -22.56
C ARG A 275 -16.03 21.04 -21.30
N ILE A 276 -15.31 20.77 -20.20
CA ILE A 276 -15.37 21.57 -18.98
C ILE A 276 -14.98 23.03 -19.26
N LYS A 277 -13.89 23.24 -19.99
CA LYS A 277 -13.41 24.58 -20.35
C LYS A 277 -14.45 25.38 -21.13
N ARG A 278 -15.28 24.72 -21.94
CA ARG A 278 -16.34 25.40 -22.75
C ARG A 278 -17.64 25.64 -21.98
N SER A 279 -17.98 24.77 -21.04
CA SER A 279 -19.32 24.73 -20.44
C SER A 279 -19.36 24.98 -18.92
N SER A 280 -18.21 25.11 -18.25
CA SER A 280 -18.12 25.26 -16.80
C SER A 280 -17.19 26.40 -16.41
N THR A 281 -17.41 26.98 -15.24
CA THR A 281 -16.52 27.96 -14.62
C THR A 281 -15.52 27.31 -13.65
N ALA A 282 -15.51 25.99 -13.55
CA ALA A 282 -14.55 25.24 -12.74
C ALA A 282 -13.13 25.36 -13.33
N GLN A 283 -12.16 25.53 -12.47
CA GLN A 283 -10.76 25.44 -12.86
C GLN A 283 -10.33 23.96 -12.77
N VAL A 284 -9.81 23.41 -13.87
CA VAL A 284 -9.21 22.08 -13.87
C VAL A 284 -7.80 22.17 -14.41
N ILE A 285 -6.83 21.74 -13.63
CA ILE A 285 -5.41 21.76 -13.97
C ILE A 285 -4.92 20.33 -14.08
N LEU A 286 -4.34 19.98 -15.24
CA LEU A 286 -3.70 18.71 -15.49
C LEU A 286 -2.18 18.88 -15.57
N ARG A 287 -1.47 18.24 -14.64
CA ARG A 287 0.00 18.06 -14.68
C ARG A 287 0.30 16.67 -15.19
N ASN A 288 0.27 16.49 -16.52
CA ASN A 288 0.48 15.21 -17.20
C ASN A 288 1.97 14.85 -17.30
N ASN A 289 2.60 14.60 -16.14
CA ASN A 289 3.99 14.16 -16.07
C ASN A 289 4.22 13.30 -14.83
N PHE A 290 5.25 12.46 -14.87
CA PHE A 290 5.70 11.74 -13.69
C PHE A 290 6.19 12.75 -12.64
N VAL A 291 5.72 12.59 -11.40
CA VAL A 291 6.14 13.43 -10.27
C VAL A 291 7.04 12.60 -9.36
N GLN A 292 8.19 13.15 -9.07
CA GLN A 292 9.17 12.52 -8.19
C GLN A 292 8.64 12.41 -6.75
N GLU A 293 9.03 11.38 -6.02
CA GLU A 293 8.50 11.10 -4.69
C GLU A 293 8.67 12.28 -3.72
N PHE A 294 9.78 13.01 -3.82
CA PHE A 294 10.06 14.18 -2.97
C PHE A 294 9.17 15.38 -3.25
N GLU A 295 8.50 15.43 -4.41
CA GLU A 295 7.57 16.51 -4.76
C GLU A 295 6.12 16.14 -4.42
N VAL A 296 5.80 14.85 -4.35
CA VAL A 296 4.43 14.37 -4.16
C VAL A 296 3.77 15.00 -2.95
N GLN A 297 4.47 15.12 -1.82
CA GLN A 297 3.90 15.65 -0.58
C GLN A 297 3.46 17.11 -0.73
N LYS A 298 4.15 17.92 -1.54
CA LYS A 298 3.79 19.33 -1.79
C LYS A 298 2.39 19.49 -2.37
N TYR A 299 1.96 18.56 -3.25
CA TYR A 299 0.62 18.61 -3.82
C TYR A 299 -0.47 18.27 -2.78
N TYR A 300 -0.19 17.34 -1.85
CA TYR A 300 -1.09 17.09 -0.72
C TYR A 300 -1.18 18.33 0.21
N GLU A 301 -0.08 18.98 0.51
CA GLU A 301 -0.04 20.17 1.36
C GLU A 301 -0.69 21.39 0.69
N LEU A 302 -0.57 21.51 -0.64
CA LEU A 302 -1.22 22.55 -1.45
C LEU A 302 -2.76 22.41 -1.44
N SER A 303 -3.28 21.18 -1.38
CA SER A 303 -4.69 20.92 -1.51
C SER A 303 -5.48 21.34 -0.27
N ASP A 304 -6.76 21.68 -0.46
CA ASP A 304 -7.73 21.83 0.62
C ASP A 304 -8.43 20.50 0.92
N VAL A 305 -8.61 19.68 -0.13
CA VAL A 305 -9.20 18.34 -0.06
C VAL A 305 -8.41 17.41 -0.98
N THR A 306 -8.02 16.26 -0.47
CA THR A 306 -7.40 15.22 -1.30
C THR A 306 -8.47 14.28 -1.87
N LEU A 307 -8.22 13.76 -3.07
CA LEU A 307 -9.14 12.90 -3.78
C LEU A 307 -8.58 11.48 -3.91
N THR A 308 -9.41 10.50 -3.56
CA THR A 308 -9.19 9.10 -3.87
C THR A 308 -10.49 8.50 -4.42
N THR A 309 -10.93 9.04 -5.55
CA THR A 309 -12.14 8.63 -6.29
C THR A 309 -12.00 7.28 -6.99
N TYR A 310 -11.23 6.37 -6.36
CA TYR A 310 -10.84 5.11 -6.98
C TYR A 310 -12.02 4.21 -7.29
N GLN A 311 -11.96 3.57 -8.45
CA GLN A 311 -13.01 2.68 -8.96
C GLN A 311 -12.74 1.25 -8.50
N ASN A 312 -13.69 0.66 -7.76
CA ASN A 312 -13.65 -0.75 -7.32
C ASN A 312 -12.32 -1.18 -6.65
N HIS A 313 -11.64 -0.25 -5.98
CA HIS A 313 -10.38 -0.50 -5.31
C HIS A 313 -10.60 -1.08 -3.91
N MET A 314 -10.05 -2.28 -3.66
CA MET A 314 -10.28 -3.00 -2.40
C MET A 314 -9.15 -2.83 -1.36
N GLY A 315 -7.96 -2.47 -1.81
CA GLY A 315 -6.77 -2.33 -0.95
C GLY A 315 -6.67 -1.00 -0.21
N GLY A 316 -5.60 -0.85 0.57
CA GLY A 316 -5.15 0.43 1.11
C GLY A 316 -4.56 1.34 0.01
N SER A 317 -4.27 2.57 0.38
CA SER A 317 -3.58 3.52 -0.50
C SER A 317 -2.71 4.46 0.32
N SER A 318 -1.47 4.63 -0.10
CA SER A 318 -0.54 5.62 0.48
C SER A 318 -1.08 7.06 0.40
N ALA A 319 -2.00 7.32 -0.54
CA ALA A 319 -2.69 8.61 -0.64
C ALA A 319 -3.43 8.98 0.65
N VAL A 320 -4.05 8.00 1.35
CA VAL A 320 -4.73 8.25 2.62
C VAL A 320 -3.74 8.65 3.71
N LEU A 321 -2.59 7.99 3.77
CA LEU A 321 -1.53 8.32 4.73
C LEU A 321 -0.91 9.70 4.43
N ARG A 322 -0.63 10.00 3.15
CA ARG A 322 -0.11 11.30 2.73
C ARG A 322 -1.08 12.44 3.00
N SER A 323 -2.39 12.19 2.83
CA SER A 323 -3.44 13.15 3.18
C SER A 323 -3.45 13.46 4.68
N ALA A 324 -3.40 12.42 5.53
CA ALA A 324 -3.34 12.56 6.97
C ALA A 324 -2.07 13.31 7.43
N LEU A 325 -0.90 13.01 6.80
CA LEU A 325 0.36 13.73 7.02
C LEU A 325 0.25 15.21 6.68
N ALA A 326 -0.37 15.53 5.54
CA ALA A 326 -0.64 16.92 5.12
C ALA A 326 -1.73 17.61 5.95
N LYS A 327 -2.38 16.89 6.88
CA LYS A 327 -3.54 17.37 7.66
C LYS A 327 -4.68 17.85 6.75
N ARG A 328 -4.91 17.15 5.65
CA ARG A 328 -5.97 17.47 4.68
C ARG A 328 -7.06 16.41 4.72
N PRO A 329 -8.33 16.84 4.75
CA PRO A 329 -9.43 15.90 4.66
C PRO A 329 -9.47 15.25 3.26
N ILE A 330 -10.09 14.08 3.19
CA ILE A 330 -10.12 13.29 1.97
C ILE A 330 -11.55 12.99 1.52
N LEU A 331 -11.80 13.15 0.22
CA LEU A 331 -12.97 12.59 -0.45
C LEU A 331 -12.57 11.26 -1.09
N SER A 332 -13.04 10.18 -0.54
CA SER A 332 -12.60 8.83 -0.85
C SER A 332 -13.69 7.92 -1.38
N SER A 333 -13.30 6.90 -2.14
CA SER A 333 -14.17 5.75 -2.36
C SER A 333 -14.52 5.08 -1.02
N ASN A 334 -15.76 4.65 -0.87
CA ASN A 334 -16.23 3.90 0.31
C ASN A 334 -15.85 2.41 0.26
N ASN A 335 -15.24 1.96 -0.85
CA ASN A 335 -14.85 0.56 -1.04
C ASN A 335 -13.54 0.23 -0.33
N GLY A 336 -13.43 -1.00 0.12
CA GLY A 336 -12.18 -1.60 0.55
C GLY A 336 -11.62 -1.04 1.85
N VAL A 337 -10.39 -1.42 2.10
CA VAL A 337 -9.58 -0.99 3.24
C VAL A 337 -9.49 0.53 3.30
N MET A 338 -9.38 1.17 2.14
CA MET A 338 -9.27 2.63 2.04
C MET A 338 -10.51 3.34 2.58
N GLY A 339 -11.71 2.99 2.08
CA GLY A 339 -12.96 3.58 2.52
C GLY A 339 -13.26 3.34 4.00
N GLU A 340 -12.97 2.12 4.48
CA GLU A 340 -13.13 1.79 5.89
C GLU A 340 -12.16 2.56 6.78
N THR A 341 -10.91 2.75 6.34
CA THR A 341 -9.92 3.56 7.06
C THR A 341 -10.39 5.01 7.17
N VAL A 342 -10.86 5.61 6.07
CA VAL A 342 -11.35 6.99 6.06
C VAL A 342 -12.52 7.15 7.03
N ARG A 343 -13.48 6.22 7.02
CA ARG A 343 -14.64 6.24 7.93
C ARG A 343 -14.24 6.08 9.39
N LYS A 344 -13.55 4.99 9.72
CA LYS A 344 -13.18 4.66 11.12
C LYS A 344 -12.25 5.67 11.74
N ARG A 345 -11.36 6.24 10.93
CA ARG A 345 -10.39 7.25 11.38
C ARG A 345 -10.91 8.68 11.24
N ARG A 346 -12.13 8.88 10.71
CA ARG A 346 -12.71 10.21 10.50
C ARG A 346 -11.76 11.15 9.76
N LEU A 347 -11.20 10.64 8.63
CA LEU A 347 -10.23 11.39 7.82
C LEU A 347 -10.90 12.24 6.74
N GLY A 348 -12.21 12.29 6.70
CA GLY A 348 -13.02 12.97 5.70
C GLY A 348 -14.24 12.14 5.30
N LEU A 349 -14.67 12.26 4.05
CA LEU A 349 -15.89 11.66 3.53
C LEU A 349 -15.61 10.47 2.61
N ALA A 350 -16.26 9.33 2.87
CA ALA A 350 -16.21 8.14 2.03
C ALA A 350 -17.57 7.92 1.33
N ILE A 351 -17.56 7.86 -0.02
CA ILE A 351 -18.75 7.81 -0.87
C ILE A 351 -18.65 6.70 -1.93
N ASP A 352 -19.76 6.40 -2.58
CA ASP A 352 -19.77 5.52 -3.75
C ASP A 352 -19.23 6.26 -4.99
N THR A 353 -17.95 6.12 -5.24
CA THR A 353 -17.27 6.79 -6.36
C THR A 353 -17.57 6.19 -7.73
N THR A 354 -18.33 5.09 -7.81
CA THR A 354 -18.83 4.55 -9.08
C THR A 354 -19.99 5.36 -9.64
N LYS A 355 -20.56 6.27 -8.81
CA LYS A 355 -21.67 7.15 -9.16
C LYS A 355 -21.20 8.60 -9.23
N THR A 356 -21.26 9.17 -10.39
CA THR A 356 -20.86 10.56 -10.67
C THR A 356 -21.62 11.56 -9.78
N GLU A 357 -22.91 11.30 -9.54
CA GLU A 357 -23.77 12.14 -8.69
C GLU A 357 -23.29 12.16 -7.23
N GLU A 358 -22.81 11.03 -6.71
CA GLU A 358 -22.29 10.96 -5.35
C GLU A 358 -20.96 11.70 -5.23
N ILE A 359 -20.11 11.68 -6.26
CA ILE A 359 -18.89 12.49 -6.31
C ILE A 359 -19.25 13.98 -6.27
N ALA A 360 -20.21 14.42 -7.11
CA ALA A 360 -20.67 15.81 -7.12
C ALA A 360 -21.25 16.24 -5.76
N LYS A 361 -22.05 15.40 -5.11
CA LYS A 361 -22.58 15.65 -3.75
C LYS A 361 -21.43 15.74 -2.71
N GLY A 362 -20.45 14.85 -2.81
CA GLY A 362 -19.27 14.88 -1.93
C GLY A 362 -18.49 16.20 -2.05
N ILE A 363 -18.25 16.66 -3.28
CA ILE A 363 -17.59 17.96 -3.52
C ILE A 363 -18.39 19.10 -2.91
N ARG A 364 -19.73 19.13 -3.12
CA ARG A 364 -20.62 20.14 -2.50
C ARG A 364 -20.53 20.14 -0.98
N ALA A 365 -20.52 18.96 -0.36
CA ALA A 365 -20.39 18.84 1.09
C ALA A 365 -19.11 19.50 1.62
N PHE A 366 -17.99 19.36 0.90
CA PHE A 366 -16.74 20.07 1.22
C PHE A 366 -16.80 21.58 0.94
N LEU A 367 -17.54 22.01 -0.09
CA LEU A 367 -17.74 23.46 -0.34
C LEU A 367 -18.56 24.13 0.74
N ASP A 368 -19.47 23.39 1.36
CA ASP A 368 -20.37 23.85 2.43
C ASP A 368 -19.79 23.63 3.82
N ASP A 369 -18.54 23.16 3.92
CA ASP A 369 -17.81 22.85 5.16
C ASP A 369 -18.61 21.99 6.16
N ARG A 370 -19.32 20.96 5.64
CA ARG A 370 -20.17 20.09 6.45
C ARG A 370 -19.34 19.31 7.49
N PRO A 371 -19.88 19.11 8.70
CA PRO A 371 -19.15 18.44 9.78
C PRO A 371 -18.62 17.03 9.44
N GLU A 372 -19.34 16.26 8.63
CA GLU A 372 -18.91 14.93 8.19
C GLU A 372 -17.69 14.93 7.26
N CYS A 373 -17.36 16.09 6.68
CA CYS A 373 -16.19 16.28 5.82
C CYS A 373 -14.93 16.65 6.60
N MET A 374 -15.08 17.04 7.88
CA MET A 374 -13.97 17.51 8.69
C MET A 374 -12.99 16.39 9.03
N LEU A 375 -11.70 16.74 9.03
CA LEU A 375 -10.63 15.86 9.47
C LEU A 375 -10.53 15.85 10.99
N ASP A 376 -10.62 14.68 11.60
CA ASP A 376 -10.24 14.50 13.00
C ASP A 376 -8.70 14.47 13.10
N LEU A 377 -8.12 15.61 13.50
CA LEU A 377 -6.67 15.78 13.57
C LEU A 377 -6.00 14.84 14.56
N GLN A 378 -6.66 14.48 15.66
CA GLN A 378 -6.10 13.54 16.63
C GLN A 378 -6.07 12.14 16.07
N SER A 379 -7.14 11.70 15.42
CA SER A 379 -7.22 10.42 14.76
C SER A 379 -6.23 10.32 13.58
N ALA A 380 -6.08 11.40 12.81
CA ALA A 380 -5.09 11.48 11.74
C ALA A 380 -3.66 11.33 12.27
N ARG A 381 -3.33 12.00 13.39
CA ARG A 381 -2.02 11.87 14.04
C ARG A 381 -1.74 10.44 14.49
N VAL A 382 -2.70 9.80 15.14
CA VAL A 382 -2.57 8.38 15.55
C VAL A 382 -2.36 7.48 14.34
N PHE A 383 -3.13 7.69 13.26
CA PHE A 383 -3.01 6.92 12.03
C PHE A 383 -1.62 7.07 11.38
N VAL A 384 -1.07 8.29 11.36
CA VAL A 384 0.29 8.57 10.87
C VAL A 384 1.34 7.87 11.73
N GLU A 385 1.23 7.95 13.06
CA GLU A 385 2.14 7.29 13.99
C GLU A 385 2.15 5.76 13.82
N GLU A 386 0.98 5.15 13.70
CA GLU A 386 0.81 3.71 13.48
C GLU A 386 1.43 3.23 12.16
N ASN A 387 1.62 4.11 11.18
CA ASN A 387 2.25 3.83 9.89
C ASN A 387 3.65 4.45 9.75
N SER A 388 4.30 4.76 10.86
CA SER A 388 5.64 5.34 10.87
C SER A 388 6.74 4.31 10.61
N SER A 389 7.93 4.79 10.19
CA SER A 389 9.13 3.95 10.05
C SER A 389 9.54 3.32 11.39
N ALA A 390 9.30 4.01 12.52
CA ALA A 390 9.57 3.44 13.85
C ALA A 390 8.68 2.21 14.11
N ARG A 391 7.40 2.24 13.76
CA ARG A 391 6.52 1.07 13.89
C ARG A 391 6.88 -0.07 12.93
N LEU A 392 7.37 0.27 11.73
CA LEU A 392 7.93 -0.75 10.84
C LEU A 392 9.19 -1.38 11.45
N ALA A 393 10.07 -0.58 12.04
CA ALA A 393 11.26 -1.08 12.72
C ALA A 393 10.89 -2.03 13.89
N GLU A 394 9.91 -1.68 14.72
CA GLU A 394 9.39 -2.56 15.76
C GLU A 394 8.87 -3.90 15.20
N ALA A 395 8.13 -3.86 14.08
CA ALA A 395 7.64 -5.08 13.43
C ALA A 395 8.79 -5.96 12.91
N ILE A 396 9.83 -5.35 12.31
CA ILE A 396 11.02 -6.07 11.83
C ILE A 396 11.84 -6.61 13.01
N GLN A 397 12.05 -5.82 14.07
CA GLN A 397 12.78 -6.26 15.27
C GLN A 397 12.15 -7.49 15.91
N LYS A 398 10.80 -7.56 15.94
CA LYS A 398 10.08 -8.74 16.44
C LYS A 398 10.34 -10.01 15.62
N MET A 399 10.74 -9.90 14.35
CA MET A 399 11.16 -11.06 13.55
C MET A 399 12.54 -11.58 13.98
N VAL A 400 13.40 -10.68 14.47
CA VAL A 400 14.81 -10.95 14.80
C VAL A 400 14.98 -11.33 16.26
N ILE A 401 14.18 -10.75 17.17
CA ILE A 401 14.27 -10.96 18.61
C ILE A 401 13.38 -12.16 18.99
N LEU A 402 14.01 -13.32 19.16
CA LEU A 402 13.55 -14.58 19.75
C LEU A 402 12.16 -15.14 19.36
N PRO A 403 12.08 -16.44 19.08
CA PRO A 403 10.82 -17.14 18.90
C PRO A 403 9.98 -17.05 20.20
N HIS A 404 8.66 -16.90 20.02
CA HIS A 404 7.68 -16.74 21.10
C HIS A 404 7.78 -17.78 22.22
N ASN A 405 8.33 -18.95 21.93
CA ASN A 405 8.51 -20.05 22.91
C ASN A 405 9.64 -19.82 23.92
N GLU A 406 10.63 -18.97 23.63
CA GLU A 406 11.70 -18.67 24.58
C GLU A 406 11.35 -17.52 25.52
N LEU A 407 10.51 -16.58 25.07
CA LEU A 407 9.99 -15.50 25.95
C LEU A 407 9.06 -16.05 27.04
N VAL A 408 8.30 -17.10 26.75
CA VAL A 408 7.43 -17.77 27.75
C VAL A 408 8.27 -18.53 28.76
N GLN A 409 9.41 -19.12 28.35
CA GLN A 409 10.33 -19.80 29.29
C GLN A 409 11.12 -18.82 30.15
N LEU A 410 11.47 -17.63 29.66
CA LEU A 410 12.15 -16.60 30.46
C LEU A 410 11.20 -15.88 31.45
N GLN A 411 9.88 -15.86 31.16
CA GLN A 411 8.87 -15.32 32.07
C GLN A 411 8.35 -16.36 33.10
N SER A 412 8.64 -17.64 32.87
CA SER A 412 8.26 -18.75 33.74
C SER A 412 9.43 -19.34 34.54
N ALA A 413 10.61 -18.75 34.47
CA ALA A 413 11.71 -19.08 35.36
C ALA A 413 11.51 -18.40 36.73
N PRO A 414 11.60 -19.14 37.84
CA PRO A 414 11.27 -18.67 39.19
C PRO A 414 12.20 -17.59 39.73
#